data_e325fafde02af062088941040f2f1a48
#
_entry.id   e325fafde02af062088941040f2f1a48
#
_cell.length_a   1.000
_cell.length_b   1.000
_cell.length_c   1.000
_cell.angle_alpha   90.00
_cell.angle_beta   90.00
_cell.angle_gamma   90.00
#
_symmetry.space_group_name_H-M   'P 1'
#
loop_
_entity.id
_entity.type
_entity.pdbx_description
1 polymer ?
#
loop_
_entity_poly.entity_id
_entity_poly.type
_entity_poly.pdbx_seq_one_letter_code
_entity_poly.pdbx_strand_id
1 'polypeptide(L)'
;MNRRNFIHTSGALIGAGMLTNPLDAFSFTQKKTWTVGEIMDAFIAQVPNAPFAQTVDTIKVGSRDTVVTGVVTTMFTTMQIIHKAIELKANLIIPHEPTFFSGQDDTDYLQNDPVFRAKYDLMEKHGITLWRNHDYVHRMKDDGVRVGVVGDLGWEEYYTPGSRILNI
;
A
#
# COMPACT_ATOMS: atom_id res chain seq x y z
N MET A 1 -17.77 -16.80 12.38
CA MET A 1 -18.99 -16.10 11.88
C MET A 1 -18.89 -16.02 10.36
N ASN A 2 -19.82 -16.61 9.61
CA ASN A 2 -19.69 -16.84 8.17
C ASN A 2 -19.96 -15.54 7.38
N ARG A 3 -19.12 -15.20 6.39
CA ARG A 3 -19.17 -13.96 5.58
C ARG A 3 -20.56 -13.70 4.93
N ARG A 4 -21.35 -14.72 4.69
CA ARG A 4 -22.71 -14.61 4.15
C ARG A 4 -23.74 -14.02 5.12
N ASN A 5 -23.55 -14.20 6.43
CA ASN A 5 -24.52 -13.71 7.43
C ASN A 5 -24.35 -12.22 7.76
N PHE A 6 -23.18 -11.62 7.42
CA PHE A 6 -22.96 -10.18 7.62
C PHE A 6 -23.77 -9.33 6.63
N ILE A 7 -23.99 -9.81 5.41
CA ILE A 7 -24.68 -9.07 4.35
C ILE A 7 -26.20 -9.05 4.56
N HIS A 8 -26.78 -10.07 5.22
CA HIS A 8 -28.22 -10.17 5.42
C HIS A 8 -28.76 -9.40 6.64
N THR A 9 -27.90 -9.01 7.57
CA THR A 9 -28.32 -8.28 8.78
C THR A 9 -28.34 -6.76 8.61
N SER A 10 -27.78 -6.22 7.52
CA SER A 10 -27.76 -4.77 7.25
C SER A 10 -28.95 -4.27 6.43
N GLY A 11 -29.85 -5.16 6.01
CA GLY A 11 -30.97 -4.84 5.10
C GLY A 11 -32.33 -4.65 5.75
N ALA A 12 -32.51 -4.83 7.07
CA ALA A 12 -33.82 -4.98 7.70
C ALA A 12 -34.18 -3.91 8.74
N LEU A 13 -33.70 -2.67 8.59
CA LEU A 13 -34.11 -1.57 9.49
C LEU A 13 -34.34 -0.25 8.69
N ILE A 14 -35.21 -0.30 7.68
CA ILE A 14 -35.82 0.90 7.12
C ILE A 14 -37.32 0.60 6.93
N GLY A 15 -38.10 0.90 7.94
CA GLY A 15 -39.53 0.88 7.85
C GLY A 15 -40.16 1.42 9.13
N ALA A 16 -40.26 2.72 9.27
CA ALA A 16 -41.34 3.51 9.83
C ALA A 16 -40.87 4.89 10.32
N GLY A 17 -41.38 5.94 9.70
CA GLY A 17 -41.56 7.20 10.41
C GLY A 17 -40.81 8.41 9.88
N MET A 18 -41.58 9.24 9.23
CA MET A 18 -41.58 10.69 9.13
C MET A 18 -41.09 11.28 7.80
N LEU A 19 -42.07 11.83 7.11
CA LEU A 19 -42.00 12.81 6.03
C LEU A 19 -41.14 14.02 6.47
N THR A 20 -39.93 14.08 5.99
CA THR A 20 -39.14 15.30 5.94
C THR A 20 -38.40 15.31 4.59
N ASN A 21 -38.68 16.31 3.80
CA ASN A 21 -38.09 16.73 2.52
C ASN A 21 -37.47 15.66 1.60
N PRO A 22 -38.01 15.44 0.40
CA PRO A 22 -37.46 14.48 -0.58
C PRO A 22 -36.10 14.89 -1.17
N LEU A 23 -35.51 16.01 -0.77
CA LEU A 23 -34.21 16.48 -1.24
C LEU A 23 -33.03 16.01 -0.36
N ASP A 24 -33.27 15.50 0.84
CA ASP A 24 -32.19 15.01 1.73
C ASP A 24 -31.86 13.53 1.54
N ALA A 25 -32.60 12.81 0.70
CA ALA A 25 -32.42 11.38 0.47
C ALA A 25 -31.28 11.01 -0.50
N PHE A 26 -30.60 11.96 -1.10
CA PHE A 26 -29.44 11.74 -1.97
C PHE A 26 -28.15 12.31 -1.38
N SER A 27 -27.92 12.14 -0.11
CA SER A 27 -26.56 12.23 0.40
C SER A 27 -25.81 10.96 -0.06
N PHE A 28 -25.31 10.98 -1.28
CA PHE A 28 -24.25 10.07 -1.67
C PHE A 28 -23.11 10.31 -0.68
N THR A 29 -22.87 9.39 0.24
CA THR A 29 -21.62 9.35 0.98
C THR A 29 -20.53 9.26 -0.07
N GLN A 30 -19.91 10.39 -0.38
CA GLN A 30 -18.81 10.45 -1.33
C GLN A 30 -17.74 9.51 -0.81
N LYS A 31 -17.54 8.40 -1.51
CA LYS A 31 -16.51 7.41 -1.11
C LYS A 31 -15.19 8.18 -1.07
N LYS A 32 -14.60 8.30 0.12
CA LYS A 32 -13.34 9.02 0.28
C LYS A 32 -12.33 8.44 -0.71
N THR A 33 -11.86 9.25 -1.64
CA THR A 33 -10.76 8.90 -2.52
C THR A 33 -9.45 9.24 -1.80
N TRP A 34 -8.46 8.38 -1.89
CA TRP A 34 -7.14 8.58 -1.31
C TRP A 34 -6.14 8.92 -2.40
N THR A 35 -5.26 9.87 -2.14
CA THR A 35 -4.05 10.07 -2.95
C THR A 35 -2.92 9.19 -2.43
N VAL A 36 -1.89 8.98 -3.25
CA VAL A 36 -0.67 8.29 -2.84
C VAL A 36 -0.05 8.99 -1.63
N GLY A 37 0.00 10.34 -1.65
CA GLY A 37 0.53 11.13 -0.54
C GLY A 37 -0.20 10.91 0.76
N GLU A 38 -1.54 10.86 0.75
CA GLU A 38 -2.34 10.60 1.95
C GLU A 38 -2.10 9.20 2.51
N ILE A 39 -1.92 8.18 1.63
CA ILE A 39 -1.58 6.80 2.07
C ILE A 39 -0.18 6.77 2.69
N MET A 40 0.80 7.41 2.05
CA MET A 40 2.16 7.53 2.59
C MET A 40 2.15 8.19 3.97
N ASP A 41 1.49 9.33 4.10
CA ASP A 41 1.45 10.09 5.34
C ASP A 41 0.74 9.32 6.46
N ALA A 42 -0.36 8.62 6.14
CA ALA A 42 -1.07 7.77 7.10
C ALA A 42 -0.22 6.59 7.59
N PHE A 43 0.64 6.02 6.72
CA PHE A 43 1.59 4.98 7.11
C PHE A 43 2.73 5.55 7.97
N ILE A 44 3.37 6.62 7.48
CA ILE A 44 4.53 7.26 8.14
C ILE A 44 4.17 7.77 9.53
N ALA A 45 2.95 8.27 9.73
CA ALA A 45 2.46 8.73 11.04
C ALA A 45 2.43 7.62 12.12
N GLN A 46 2.48 6.35 11.74
CA GLN A 46 2.52 5.22 12.67
C GLN A 46 3.95 4.81 13.06
N VAL A 47 4.96 5.41 12.42
CA VAL A 47 6.37 5.04 12.61
C VAL A 47 7.02 5.99 13.62
N PRO A 48 7.59 5.49 14.73
CA PRO A 48 8.25 6.33 15.72
C PRO A 48 9.39 7.17 15.11
N ASN A 49 9.42 8.45 15.46
CA ASN A 49 10.44 9.43 15.03
C ASN A 49 10.49 9.67 13.50
N ALA A 50 9.47 9.26 12.75
CA ALA A 50 9.33 9.61 11.33
C ALA A 50 8.77 11.05 11.18
N PRO A 51 9.02 11.70 10.01
CA PRO A 51 9.76 11.20 8.85
C PRO A 51 11.28 11.24 9.06
N PHE A 52 12.01 10.34 8.40
CA PHE A 52 13.46 10.28 8.46
C PHE A 52 14.11 11.22 7.43
N ALA A 53 15.18 11.93 7.84
CA ALA A 53 15.91 12.83 6.95
C ALA A 53 16.60 12.08 5.78
N GLN A 54 16.96 10.81 6.00
CA GLN A 54 17.54 9.93 4.99
C GLN A 54 16.77 8.61 5.00
N THR A 55 16.24 8.24 3.85
CA THR A 55 15.50 6.99 3.66
C THR A 55 15.49 6.61 2.18
N VAL A 56 15.41 5.30 1.92
CA VAL A 56 15.18 4.78 0.57
C VAL A 56 13.68 4.79 0.21
N ASP A 57 12.80 5.09 1.16
CA ASP A 57 11.34 5.03 1.03
C ASP A 57 10.78 6.27 0.34
N THR A 58 11.18 6.44 -0.91
CA THR A 58 10.76 7.55 -1.76
C THR A 58 9.89 7.05 -2.92
N ILE A 59 9.16 7.96 -3.56
CA ILE A 59 8.49 7.67 -4.82
C ILE A 59 9.57 7.52 -5.89
N LYS A 60 9.56 6.40 -6.61
CA LYS A 60 10.50 6.09 -7.69
C LYS A 60 9.89 6.33 -9.06
N VAL A 61 8.57 6.26 -9.20
CA VAL A 61 7.78 6.56 -10.40
C VAL A 61 6.48 7.22 -9.98
N GLY A 62 5.99 8.17 -10.74
CA GLY A 62 4.69 8.82 -10.51
C GLY A 62 4.72 9.95 -9.47
N SER A 63 3.61 10.21 -8.80
CA SER A 63 3.42 11.39 -7.95
C SER A 63 2.61 11.10 -6.69
N ARG A 64 2.85 11.91 -5.64
CA ARG A 64 2.02 11.94 -4.42
C ARG A 64 0.57 12.31 -4.69
N ASP A 65 0.31 13.08 -5.75
CA ASP A 65 -1.03 13.59 -6.07
C ASP A 65 -1.89 12.57 -6.83
N THR A 66 -1.31 11.42 -7.21
CA THR A 66 -2.04 10.37 -7.91
C THR A 66 -3.18 9.85 -7.05
N VAL A 67 -4.42 9.93 -7.55
CA VAL A 67 -5.60 9.34 -6.90
C VAL A 67 -5.51 7.82 -7.04
N VAL A 68 -5.57 7.12 -5.90
CA VAL A 68 -5.38 5.67 -5.84
C VAL A 68 -6.65 4.93 -6.24
N THR A 69 -6.52 4.03 -7.22
CA THR A 69 -7.59 3.13 -7.68
C THR A 69 -7.48 1.73 -7.09
N GLY A 70 -6.27 1.32 -6.75
CA GLY A 70 -5.97 0.05 -6.10
C GLY A 70 -4.49 -0.01 -5.70
N VAL A 71 -4.18 -0.87 -4.76
CA VAL A 71 -2.83 -1.04 -4.18
C VAL A 71 -2.35 -2.47 -4.40
N VAL A 72 -1.10 -2.60 -4.85
CA VAL A 72 -0.36 -3.87 -4.90
C VAL A 72 0.83 -3.76 -3.96
N THR A 73 0.95 -4.65 -2.99
CA THR A 73 2.15 -4.79 -2.16
C THR A 73 2.95 -5.99 -2.61
N THR A 74 4.28 -5.87 -2.60
CA THR A 74 5.15 -6.93 -3.10
C THR A 74 6.54 -6.83 -2.48
N MET A 75 7.30 -7.93 -2.49
CA MET A 75 8.71 -7.87 -2.13
C MET A 75 9.52 -7.15 -3.22
N PHE A 76 9.35 -7.53 -4.48
CA PHE A 76 10.07 -6.97 -5.63
C PHE A 76 9.08 -6.56 -6.73
N THR A 77 9.26 -5.39 -7.34
CA THR A 77 8.48 -4.98 -8.51
C THR A 77 9.05 -5.62 -9.78
N THR A 78 8.66 -6.86 -10.06
CA THR A 78 9.01 -7.52 -11.32
C THR A 78 8.10 -7.04 -12.46
N MET A 79 8.48 -7.31 -13.72
CA MET A 79 7.61 -7.04 -14.87
C MET A 79 6.25 -7.74 -14.73
N GLN A 80 6.23 -8.96 -14.17
CA GLN A 80 4.98 -9.69 -13.91
C GLN A 80 4.07 -8.96 -12.92
N ILE A 81 4.64 -8.38 -11.86
CA ILE A 81 3.88 -7.58 -10.86
C ILE A 81 3.30 -6.33 -11.53
N ILE A 82 4.07 -5.63 -12.38
CA ILE A 82 3.59 -4.45 -13.10
C ILE A 82 2.41 -4.83 -14.02
N HIS A 83 2.54 -5.89 -14.81
CA HIS A 83 1.44 -6.38 -15.64
C HIS A 83 0.22 -6.78 -14.82
N LYS A 84 0.43 -7.41 -13.65
CA LYS A 84 -0.68 -7.78 -12.76
C LYS A 84 -1.38 -6.56 -12.16
N ALA A 85 -0.63 -5.53 -11.79
CA ALA A 85 -1.21 -4.26 -11.33
C ALA A 85 -2.08 -3.61 -12.42
N ILE A 86 -1.59 -3.60 -13.67
CA ILE A 86 -2.35 -3.09 -14.83
C ILE A 86 -3.66 -3.89 -15.03
N GLU A 87 -3.59 -5.22 -15.01
CA GLU A 87 -4.76 -6.10 -15.13
C GLU A 87 -5.81 -5.81 -14.05
N LEU A 88 -5.34 -5.62 -12.80
CA LEU A 88 -6.18 -5.31 -11.65
C LEU A 88 -6.65 -3.85 -11.60
N LYS A 89 -6.20 -3.00 -12.52
CA LYS A 89 -6.42 -1.54 -12.52
C LYS A 89 -5.94 -0.87 -11.23
N ALA A 90 -4.92 -1.44 -10.59
CA ALA A 90 -4.25 -0.87 -9.43
C ALA A 90 -3.13 0.06 -9.91
N ASN A 91 -3.11 1.28 -9.38
CA ASN A 91 -2.15 2.30 -9.80
C ASN A 91 -1.18 2.75 -8.70
N LEU A 92 -1.14 2.03 -7.57
CA LEU A 92 -0.11 2.18 -6.55
C LEU A 92 0.56 0.83 -6.31
N ILE A 93 1.87 0.75 -6.57
CA ILE A 93 2.70 -0.39 -6.20
C ILE A 93 3.60 0.01 -5.03
N ILE A 94 3.59 -0.80 -3.98
CA ILE A 94 4.42 -0.60 -2.78
C ILE A 94 5.37 -1.81 -2.66
N PRO A 95 6.59 -1.75 -3.23
CA PRO A 95 7.59 -2.78 -3.02
C PRO A 95 8.34 -2.56 -1.71
N HIS A 96 8.84 -3.65 -1.16
CA HIS A 96 9.77 -3.61 -0.04
C HIS A 96 11.21 -3.38 -0.51
N GLU A 97 11.64 -4.15 -1.49
CA GLU A 97 13.00 -4.16 -2.04
C GLU A 97 13.15 -3.24 -3.26
N PRO A 98 14.40 -2.95 -3.69
CA PRO A 98 14.65 -2.12 -4.86
C PRO A 98 13.92 -2.60 -6.11
N THR A 99 13.41 -1.64 -6.88
CA THR A 99 12.67 -1.92 -8.12
C THR A 99 13.58 -1.99 -9.33
N PHE A 100 14.60 -1.13 -9.37
CA PHE A 100 15.46 -0.98 -10.53
C PHE A 100 16.83 -1.63 -10.32
N PHE A 101 17.68 -0.99 -9.50
CA PHE A 101 19.03 -1.50 -9.28
C PHE A 101 19.63 -0.91 -7.99
N SER A 102 20.51 -1.68 -7.33
CA SER A 102 21.18 -1.34 -6.07
C SER A 102 20.26 -1.17 -4.85
N GLY A 103 20.85 -1.22 -3.65
CA GLY A 103 20.12 -1.02 -2.39
C GLY A 103 19.51 0.37 -2.24
N GLN A 104 20.10 1.39 -2.87
CA GLN A 104 19.60 2.76 -2.83
C GLN A 104 18.50 3.03 -3.86
N ASP A 105 18.39 2.17 -4.86
CA ASP A 105 17.47 2.35 -6.01
C ASP A 105 17.71 3.68 -6.72
N ASP A 106 19.01 4.06 -6.81
CA ASP A 106 19.47 5.21 -7.58
C ASP A 106 19.43 4.89 -9.07
N THR A 107 18.77 5.72 -9.84
CA THR A 107 18.50 5.50 -11.27
C THR A 107 19.12 6.52 -12.19
N ASP A 108 19.86 7.50 -11.67
CA ASP A 108 20.40 8.61 -12.49
C ASP A 108 21.29 8.11 -13.63
N TYR A 109 22.08 7.07 -13.37
CA TYR A 109 22.97 6.48 -14.38
C TYR A 109 22.28 5.45 -15.30
N LEU A 110 21.02 5.10 -15.03
CA LEU A 110 20.24 4.10 -15.79
C LEU A 110 19.34 4.71 -16.85
N GLN A 111 19.33 6.02 -17.03
CA GLN A 111 18.36 6.71 -17.90
C GLN A 111 18.35 6.21 -19.35
N ASN A 112 19.48 5.69 -19.84
CA ASN A 112 19.60 5.09 -21.17
C ASN A 112 19.64 3.55 -21.14
N ASP A 113 19.47 2.93 -19.99
CA ASP A 113 19.42 1.46 -19.88
C ASP A 113 18.08 0.92 -20.39
N PRO A 114 18.04 -0.03 -21.34
CA PRO A 114 16.81 -0.51 -21.94
C PRO A 114 15.95 -1.30 -20.95
N VAL A 115 16.55 -1.96 -19.94
CA VAL A 115 15.80 -2.72 -18.93
C VAL A 115 15.13 -1.76 -17.95
N PHE A 116 15.84 -0.74 -17.51
CA PHE A 116 15.28 0.35 -16.70
C PHE A 116 14.11 1.01 -17.44
N ARG A 117 14.33 1.45 -18.68
CA ARG A 117 13.32 2.14 -19.50
C ARG A 117 12.08 1.27 -19.71
N ALA A 118 12.25 -0.01 -19.99
CA ALA A 118 11.11 -0.92 -20.17
C ALA A 118 10.18 -0.97 -18.95
N LYS A 119 10.74 -1.00 -17.73
CA LYS A 119 9.96 -0.96 -16.49
C LYS A 119 9.35 0.41 -16.23
N TYR A 120 10.17 1.44 -16.32
CA TYR A 120 9.80 2.81 -16.00
C TYR A 120 8.69 3.31 -16.93
N ASP A 121 8.91 3.20 -18.25
CA ASP A 121 7.95 3.67 -19.26
C ASP A 121 6.61 2.92 -19.20
N LEU A 122 6.66 1.62 -18.87
CA LEU A 122 5.43 0.84 -18.71
C LEU A 122 4.60 1.38 -17.54
N MET A 123 5.22 1.69 -16.40
CA MET A 123 4.53 2.26 -15.25
C MET A 123 4.01 3.66 -15.53
N GLU A 124 4.81 4.54 -16.14
CA GLU A 124 4.36 5.88 -16.54
C GLU A 124 3.17 5.82 -17.50
N LYS A 125 3.26 4.99 -18.54
CA LYS A 125 2.19 4.82 -19.55
C LYS A 125 0.85 4.44 -18.92
N HIS A 126 0.87 3.69 -17.83
CA HIS A 126 -0.34 3.22 -17.14
C HIS A 126 -0.68 4.03 -15.88
N GLY A 127 0.00 5.16 -15.66
CA GLY A 127 -0.26 6.04 -14.51
C GLY A 127 -0.01 5.37 -13.16
N ILE A 128 0.93 4.41 -13.11
CA ILE A 128 1.29 3.70 -11.89
C ILE A 128 2.30 4.53 -11.11
N THR A 129 1.98 4.81 -9.85
CA THR A 129 2.94 5.34 -8.88
C THR A 129 3.59 4.19 -8.13
N LEU A 130 4.91 4.27 -7.97
CA LEU A 130 5.70 3.30 -7.22
C LEU A 130 6.34 4.01 -6.03
N TRP A 131 5.95 3.60 -4.82
CA TRP A 131 6.50 4.07 -3.55
C TRP A 131 7.19 2.92 -2.83
N ARG A 132 8.51 2.96 -2.68
CA ARG A 132 9.25 1.97 -1.90
C ARG A 132 8.97 2.18 -0.41
N ASN A 133 8.72 1.10 0.33
CA ASN A 133 8.49 1.11 1.78
C ASN A 133 9.31 0.00 2.44
N HIS A 134 10.54 0.31 2.81
CA HIS A 134 11.50 -0.58 3.44
C HIS A 134 11.88 -0.08 4.83
N ASP A 135 12.39 1.15 4.93
CA ASP A 135 12.90 1.69 6.19
C ASP A 135 11.78 1.94 7.20
N TYR A 136 10.64 2.46 6.73
CA TYR A 136 9.52 2.76 7.61
C TYR A 136 8.90 1.50 8.20
N VAL A 137 8.69 0.45 7.40
CA VAL A 137 8.08 -0.79 7.90
C VAL A 137 8.98 -1.49 8.92
N HIS A 138 10.31 -1.44 8.74
CA HIS A 138 11.27 -1.99 9.69
C HIS A 138 11.41 -1.18 10.97
N ARG A 139 11.02 0.10 10.96
CA ARG A 139 11.11 0.99 12.12
C ARG A 139 9.75 1.22 12.80
N MET A 140 8.74 0.47 12.43
CA MET A 140 7.51 0.38 13.24
C MET A 140 7.85 -0.12 14.65
N LYS A 141 7.00 0.17 15.63
CA LYS A 141 7.19 -0.28 17.02
C LYS A 141 7.51 -1.78 17.10
N ASP A 142 6.78 -2.56 16.33
CA ASP A 142 7.09 -3.95 16.03
C ASP A 142 7.34 -4.04 14.51
N ASP A 143 8.52 -4.48 14.11
CA ASP A 143 8.94 -4.60 12.71
C ASP A 143 7.84 -5.29 11.89
N GLY A 144 7.20 -4.56 10.98
CA GLY A 144 6.01 -5.01 10.27
C GLY A 144 6.25 -6.22 9.37
N VAL A 145 7.47 -6.35 8.81
CA VAL A 145 7.85 -7.53 8.01
C VAL A 145 7.93 -8.75 8.90
N ARG A 146 8.57 -8.63 10.05
CA ARG A 146 8.71 -9.73 11.00
C ARG A 146 7.36 -10.19 11.55
N VAL A 147 6.54 -9.24 11.99
CA VAL A 147 5.18 -9.54 12.47
C VAL A 147 4.36 -10.25 11.40
N GLY A 148 4.45 -9.79 10.15
CA GLY A 148 3.76 -10.41 9.02
C GLY A 148 4.22 -11.86 8.79
N VAL A 149 5.53 -12.10 8.77
CA VAL A 149 6.09 -13.45 8.59
C VAL A 149 5.71 -14.39 9.75
N VAL A 150 5.83 -13.91 10.99
CA VAL A 150 5.44 -14.67 12.19
C VAL A 150 3.97 -15.08 12.13
N GLY A 151 3.08 -14.14 11.78
CA GLY A 151 1.65 -14.41 11.65
C GLY A 151 1.29 -15.37 10.52
N ASP A 152 1.96 -15.23 9.36
CA ASP A 152 1.72 -16.11 8.20
C ASP A 152 2.17 -17.56 8.47
N LEU A 153 3.21 -17.73 9.27
CA LEU A 153 3.75 -19.05 9.66
C LEU A 153 3.05 -19.64 10.90
N GLY A 154 2.21 -18.91 11.61
CA GLY A 154 1.58 -19.35 12.85
C GLY A 154 2.59 -19.50 14.01
N TRP A 155 3.59 -18.62 14.06
CA TRP A 155 4.70 -18.69 15.04
C TRP A 155 4.60 -17.63 16.14
N GLU A 156 3.40 -17.08 16.38
CA GLU A 156 3.18 -16.03 17.36
C GLU A 156 3.62 -16.43 18.78
N GLU A 157 3.47 -17.70 19.15
CA GLU A 157 3.90 -18.21 20.46
C GLU A 157 5.41 -18.19 20.69
N TYR A 158 6.21 -18.20 19.60
CA TYR A 158 7.68 -18.13 19.64
C TYR A 158 8.21 -16.71 19.48
N TYR A 159 7.33 -15.73 19.25
CA TYR A 159 7.72 -14.35 18.98
C TYR A 159 7.47 -13.45 20.20
N THR A 160 8.52 -12.77 20.64
CA THR A 160 8.39 -11.67 21.59
C THR A 160 8.48 -10.34 20.84
N PRO A 161 7.46 -9.45 20.95
CA PRO A 161 7.47 -8.13 20.32
C PRO A 161 8.76 -7.35 20.60
N GLY A 162 9.37 -6.79 19.55
CA GLY A 162 10.66 -6.10 19.63
C GLY A 162 11.89 -7.00 19.61
N SER A 163 11.75 -8.33 19.75
CA SER A 163 12.87 -9.26 19.61
C SER A 163 13.29 -9.43 18.15
N ARG A 164 14.58 -9.64 17.92
CA ARG A 164 15.13 -10.03 16.60
C ARG A 164 15.24 -11.56 16.43
N ILE A 165 14.89 -12.31 17.44
CA ILE A 165 15.07 -13.75 17.52
C ILE A 165 13.73 -14.40 17.85
N LEU A 166 13.43 -15.53 17.22
CA LEU A 166 12.35 -16.43 17.63
C LEU A 166 12.88 -17.32 18.76
N ASN A 167 12.08 -17.51 19.81
CA ASN A 167 12.39 -18.42 20.91
C ASN A 167 11.80 -19.79 20.55
N ILE A 168 12.56 -20.59 19.80
CA ILE A 168 12.18 -21.94 19.39
C ILE A 168 12.70 -22.94 20.43
#